data_ffb618df01a8d98109a9ce77dc1f3679
#
_entry.id   ffb618df01a8d98109a9ce77dc1f3679
#
_cell.length_a   1.000
_cell.length_b   1.000
_cell.length_c   1.000
_cell.angle_alpha   90.00
_cell.angle_beta   90.00
_cell.angle_gamma   90.00
#
_symmetry.space_group_name_H-M   'P 1'
#
loop_
_entity.id
_entity.type
_entity.pdbx_description
1 polymer ?
#
loop_
_entity_poly.entity_id
_entity_poly.type
_entity_poly.pdbx_seq_one_letter_code
_entity_poly.pdbx_strand_id
1 'polypeptide(L)'
;MADPSATSVIVPAFNEEAAVAEVVGALRTSAPWYEIIVVDDGSTDQTGPHATRAGARVIRHPYNKGNGAAVKTGVRHSSGEWIVILDGDGQHQAEDAARLVALLGEYDLVVGARSSETQATSARRLGNDVLNALAGYLAEREIPDLTSGFRAARRDYVLEFLHLLPNGFSTPTTTTLAFLRAGYNVRFEPVEARQRSGQSKIRLASDGAKFFLILLKVITIFSPLKIFVPISAAAFLLGVVYGVWTVFQSSRIPNGAVLLLMFAVVVFLVGLVSEQIATLRFQSPRRD
;
A
#
# COMPACT_ATOMS: atom_id res chain seq x y z
N MET A 1 22.45 -1.68 -12.76
CA MET A 1 21.14 -2.29 -13.03
C MET A 1 20.97 -3.46 -12.11
N ALA A 2 19.80 -3.63 -11.51
CA ALA A 2 19.50 -4.81 -10.71
C ALA A 2 19.44 -6.05 -11.62
N ASP A 3 19.90 -7.19 -11.09
CA ASP A 3 19.99 -8.44 -11.82
C ASP A 3 18.95 -9.45 -11.29
N PRO A 4 18.15 -10.08 -12.15
CA PRO A 4 17.29 -11.18 -11.74
C PRO A 4 18.01 -12.27 -10.95
N SER A 5 19.27 -12.59 -11.25
CA SER A 5 20.08 -13.59 -10.53
C SER A 5 20.42 -13.20 -9.09
N ALA A 6 20.24 -11.93 -8.71
CA ALA A 6 20.34 -11.41 -7.35
C ALA A 6 18.97 -11.07 -6.75
N THR A 7 17.88 -11.44 -7.41
CA THR A 7 16.50 -11.06 -7.03
C THR A 7 15.71 -12.25 -6.51
N SER A 8 15.14 -12.13 -5.31
CA SER A 8 14.14 -13.09 -4.77
C SER A 8 12.74 -12.71 -5.24
N VAL A 9 12.03 -13.66 -5.83
CA VAL A 9 10.61 -13.52 -6.19
C VAL A 9 9.75 -13.99 -5.01
N ILE A 10 8.80 -13.16 -4.58
CA ILE A 10 7.90 -13.44 -3.46
C ILE A 10 6.47 -13.51 -3.99
N VAL A 11 5.83 -14.66 -3.79
CA VAL A 11 4.47 -14.95 -4.26
C VAL A 11 3.59 -15.29 -3.05
N PRO A 12 2.86 -14.33 -2.47
CA PRO A 12 1.84 -14.63 -1.48
C PRO A 12 0.67 -15.35 -2.15
N ALA A 13 0.22 -16.47 -1.56
CA ALA A 13 -0.85 -17.28 -2.11
C ALA A 13 -1.80 -17.79 -1.00
N PHE A 14 -3.11 -17.79 -1.28
CA PHE A 14 -4.14 -18.35 -0.41
C PHE A 14 -5.29 -18.91 -1.22
N ASN A 15 -5.40 -20.25 -1.26
CA ASN A 15 -6.37 -20.97 -2.08
C ASN A 15 -6.30 -20.56 -3.56
N GLU A 16 -5.10 -20.75 -4.14
CA GLU A 16 -4.77 -20.45 -5.53
C GLU A 16 -4.24 -21.72 -6.26
N GLU A 17 -4.74 -22.92 -5.90
CA GLU A 17 -4.30 -24.20 -6.47
C GLU A 17 -4.41 -24.25 -8.00
N ALA A 18 -5.39 -23.52 -8.57
CA ALA A 18 -5.61 -23.48 -10.01
C ALA A 18 -4.54 -22.67 -10.79
N ALA A 19 -3.90 -21.70 -10.16
CA ALA A 19 -3.01 -20.76 -10.83
C ALA A 19 -1.55 -20.84 -10.42
N VAL A 20 -1.27 -21.21 -9.16
CA VAL A 20 0.07 -21.08 -8.57
C VAL A 20 1.15 -21.87 -9.32
N ALA A 21 0.82 -23.04 -9.86
CA ALA A 21 1.79 -23.84 -10.60
C ALA A 21 2.19 -23.19 -11.93
N GLU A 22 1.22 -22.60 -12.64
CA GLU A 22 1.47 -21.84 -13.88
C GLU A 22 2.30 -20.60 -13.60
N VAL A 23 1.96 -19.83 -12.55
CA VAL A 23 2.71 -18.64 -12.14
C VAL A 23 4.17 -18.98 -11.83
N VAL A 24 4.42 -20.01 -11.03
CA VAL A 24 5.80 -20.43 -10.72
C VAL A 24 6.54 -20.92 -11.96
N GLY A 25 5.88 -21.70 -12.82
CA GLY A 25 6.46 -22.19 -14.08
C GLY A 25 6.85 -21.03 -15.02
N ALA A 26 5.95 -20.05 -15.20
CA ALA A 26 6.22 -18.86 -16.02
C ALA A 26 7.37 -18.03 -15.44
N LEU A 27 7.41 -17.83 -14.12
CA LEU A 27 8.53 -17.13 -13.47
C LEU A 27 9.87 -17.82 -13.72
N ARG A 28 9.93 -19.15 -13.58
CA ARG A 28 11.18 -19.91 -13.80
C ARG A 28 11.71 -19.81 -15.22
N THR A 29 10.83 -19.60 -16.19
CA THR A 29 11.23 -19.47 -17.60
C THR A 29 11.52 -18.02 -18.01
N SER A 30 10.97 -17.02 -17.29
CA SER A 30 11.10 -15.60 -17.65
C SER A 30 12.48 -15.02 -17.37
N ALA A 31 13.16 -15.46 -16.30
CA ALA A 31 14.50 -14.99 -15.95
C ALA A 31 15.21 -15.94 -14.96
N PRO A 32 16.54 -15.85 -14.82
CA PRO A 32 17.32 -16.65 -13.86
C PRO A 32 17.21 -16.05 -12.44
N TRP A 33 16.05 -16.17 -11.81
CA TRP A 33 15.83 -15.65 -10.46
C TRP A 33 16.74 -16.34 -9.41
N TYR A 34 17.21 -15.55 -8.43
CA TYR A 34 17.96 -16.08 -7.29
C TYR A 34 17.18 -17.17 -6.56
N GLU A 35 15.91 -16.91 -6.27
CA GLU A 35 14.96 -17.86 -5.70
C GLU A 35 13.50 -17.41 -5.99
N ILE A 36 12.59 -18.39 -5.95
CA ILE A 36 11.15 -18.13 -5.99
C ILE A 36 10.55 -18.68 -4.70
N ILE A 37 10.00 -17.78 -3.88
CA ILE A 37 9.39 -18.10 -2.59
C ILE A 37 7.88 -17.94 -2.72
N VAL A 38 7.14 -19.04 -2.56
CA VAL A 38 5.69 -19.00 -2.42
C VAL A 38 5.36 -19.04 -0.92
N VAL A 39 4.65 -18.04 -0.43
CA VAL A 39 4.15 -18.04 0.94
C VAL A 39 2.69 -18.47 0.93
N ASP A 40 2.46 -19.73 1.26
CA ASP A 40 1.12 -20.31 1.42
C ASP A 40 0.51 -19.84 2.75
N ASP A 41 -0.42 -18.92 2.68
CA ASP A 41 -1.04 -18.27 3.84
C ASP A 41 -2.14 -19.14 4.49
N GLY A 42 -1.82 -20.40 4.74
CA GLY A 42 -2.72 -21.34 5.39
C GLY A 42 -3.83 -21.85 4.49
N SER A 43 -3.54 -22.13 3.22
CA SER A 43 -4.50 -22.66 2.26
C SER A 43 -5.09 -23.98 2.71
N THR A 44 -6.36 -24.22 2.34
CA THR A 44 -7.09 -25.45 2.59
C THR A 44 -7.14 -26.38 1.38
N ASP A 45 -6.62 -25.91 0.24
CA ASP A 45 -6.51 -26.63 -1.04
C ASP A 45 -5.07 -27.12 -1.32
N GLN A 46 -4.76 -27.47 -2.56
CA GLN A 46 -3.46 -27.98 -2.99
C GLN A 46 -2.45 -26.88 -3.38
N THR A 47 -2.67 -25.60 -2.97
CA THR A 47 -1.77 -24.48 -3.31
C THR A 47 -0.30 -24.77 -2.99
N GLY A 48 0.02 -25.10 -1.75
CA GLY A 48 1.40 -25.39 -1.34
C GLY A 48 2.04 -26.55 -2.09
N PRO A 49 1.40 -27.76 -2.15
CA PRO A 49 1.88 -28.88 -2.95
C PRO A 49 2.09 -28.57 -4.43
N HIS A 50 1.21 -27.78 -5.07
CA HIS A 50 1.36 -27.37 -6.47
C HIS A 50 2.56 -26.44 -6.67
N ALA A 51 2.74 -25.45 -5.78
CA ALA A 51 3.89 -24.55 -5.82
C ALA A 51 5.22 -25.30 -5.65
N THR A 52 5.27 -26.27 -4.72
CA THR A 52 6.47 -27.10 -4.50
C THR A 52 6.80 -27.92 -5.73
N ARG A 53 5.82 -28.59 -6.35
CA ARG A 53 6.01 -29.37 -7.58
C ARG A 53 6.47 -28.53 -8.77
N ALA A 54 6.03 -27.28 -8.82
CA ALA A 54 6.45 -26.32 -9.84
C ALA A 54 7.89 -25.79 -9.60
N GLY A 55 8.51 -26.10 -8.44
CA GLY A 55 9.90 -25.78 -8.13
C GLY A 55 10.10 -24.50 -7.30
N ALA A 56 9.06 -24.02 -6.62
CA ALA A 56 9.18 -22.93 -5.66
C ALA A 56 9.61 -23.45 -4.27
N ARG A 57 10.32 -22.60 -3.53
CA ARG A 57 10.50 -22.76 -2.09
C ARG A 57 9.22 -22.32 -1.38
N VAL A 58 8.52 -23.25 -0.72
CA VAL A 58 7.24 -22.96 -0.07
C VAL A 58 7.44 -22.73 1.43
N ILE A 59 6.85 -21.62 1.94
CA ILE A 59 6.75 -21.33 3.36
C ILE A 59 5.27 -21.30 3.70
N ARG A 60 4.83 -22.18 4.60
CA ARG A 60 3.42 -22.31 4.97
C ARG A 60 3.11 -21.69 6.31
N HIS A 61 2.06 -20.86 6.36
CA HIS A 61 1.47 -20.40 7.61
C HIS A 61 0.50 -21.45 8.20
N PRO A 62 0.39 -21.56 9.52
CA PRO A 62 -0.54 -22.51 10.15
C PRO A 62 -2.02 -22.14 9.95
N TYR A 63 -2.32 -20.90 9.64
CA TYR A 63 -3.65 -20.36 9.34
C TYR A 63 -3.52 -19.09 8.50
N ASN A 64 -4.63 -18.61 7.91
CA ASN A 64 -4.63 -17.37 7.12
C ASN A 64 -4.35 -16.15 8.03
N LYS A 65 -3.19 -15.53 7.83
CA LYS A 65 -2.74 -14.31 8.54
C LYS A 65 -2.98 -13.04 7.74
N GLY A 66 -3.32 -13.17 6.46
CA GLY A 66 -3.55 -12.09 5.51
C GLY A 66 -2.37 -11.86 4.55
N ASN A 67 -2.69 -11.33 3.36
CA ASN A 67 -1.71 -11.10 2.28
C ASN A 67 -0.47 -10.34 2.76
N GLY A 68 -0.65 -9.26 3.53
CA GLY A 68 0.48 -8.50 4.05
C GLY A 68 1.37 -9.30 5.02
N ALA A 69 0.80 -10.24 5.77
CA ALA A 69 1.60 -11.13 6.61
C ALA A 69 2.42 -12.11 5.76
N ALA A 70 1.84 -12.62 4.66
CA ALA A 70 2.54 -13.47 3.71
C ALA A 70 3.69 -12.72 3.03
N VAL A 71 3.44 -11.49 2.56
CA VAL A 71 4.51 -10.62 2.02
C VAL A 71 5.63 -10.43 3.03
N LYS A 72 5.32 -10.06 4.28
CA LYS A 72 6.33 -9.88 5.33
C LYS A 72 7.14 -11.14 5.60
N THR A 73 6.49 -12.30 5.58
CA THR A 73 7.17 -13.59 5.74
C THR A 73 8.11 -13.85 4.57
N GLY A 74 7.67 -13.62 3.33
CA GLY A 74 8.50 -13.75 2.14
C GLY A 74 9.74 -12.84 2.20
N VAL A 75 9.57 -11.56 2.52
CA VAL A 75 10.68 -10.60 2.64
C VAL A 75 11.70 -11.00 3.72
N ARG A 76 11.24 -11.51 4.88
CA ARG A 76 12.14 -11.96 5.95
C ARG A 76 12.95 -13.19 5.57
N HIS A 77 12.40 -14.08 4.76
CA HIS A 77 13.02 -15.32 4.36
C HIS A 77 13.74 -15.25 3.00
N SER A 78 13.63 -14.12 2.30
CA SER A 78 14.37 -13.91 1.07
C SER A 78 15.83 -13.60 1.36
N SER A 79 16.72 -13.94 0.40
CA SER A 79 18.17 -13.76 0.53
C SER A 79 18.76 -12.92 -0.61
N GLY A 80 17.99 -12.63 -1.67
CA GLY A 80 18.42 -11.78 -2.77
C GLY A 80 18.61 -10.32 -2.31
N GLU A 81 19.45 -9.59 -3.01
CA GLU A 81 19.66 -8.15 -2.81
C GLU A 81 18.40 -7.35 -3.15
N TRP A 82 17.70 -7.82 -4.17
CA TRP A 82 16.46 -7.26 -4.66
C TRP A 82 15.30 -8.23 -4.43
N ILE A 83 14.11 -7.68 -4.36
CA ILE A 83 12.89 -8.48 -4.29
C ILE A 83 11.89 -8.00 -5.35
N VAL A 84 11.13 -8.95 -5.89
CA VAL A 84 9.93 -8.68 -6.65
C VAL A 84 8.76 -9.44 -6.01
N ILE A 85 7.64 -8.77 -5.84
CA ILE A 85 6.42 -9.30 -5.21
C ILE A 85 5.34 -9.30 -6.27
N LEU A 86 4.64 -10.40 -6.45
CA LEU A 86 3.47 -10.52 -7.31
C LEU A 86 2.49 -11.55 -6.73
N ASP A 87 1.18 -11.34 -6.98
CA ASP A 87 0.15 -12.22 -6.44
C ASP A 87 0.13 -13.57 -7.18
N GLY A 88 -0.20 -14.66 -6.47
CA GLY A 88 -0.23 -16.03 -6.98
C GLY A 88 -1.47 -16.38 -7.81
N ASP A 89 -2.31 -15.40 -8.19
CA ASP A 89 -3.58 -15.57 -8.89
C ASP A 89 -3.49 -15.52 -10.43
N GLY A 90 -2.27 -15.35 -10.96
CA GLY A 90 -2.00 -15.36 -12.40
C GLY A 90 -2.40 -14.10 -13.16
N GLN A 91 -2.75 -13.01 -12.47
CA GLN A 91 -3.12 -11.76 -13.12
C GLN A 91 -1.92 -11.03 -13.77
N HIS A 92 -0.71 -11.21 -13.25
CA HIS A 92 0.50 -10.55 -13.71
C HIS A 92 1.34 -11.45 -14.62
N GLN A 93 1.93 -10.86 -15.66
CA GLN A 93 2.82 -11.58 -16.56
C GLN A 93 4.22 -11.71 -15.91
N ALA A 94 4.83 -12.88 -16.04
CA ALA A 94 6.15 -13.14 -15.44
C ALA A 94 7.26 -12.30 -16.08
N GLU A 95 7.12 -11.95 -17.37
CA GLU A 95 8.04 -11.10 -18.12
C GLU A 95 8.08 -9.68 -17.55
N ASP A 96 6.95 -9.17 -17.08
CA ASP A 96 6.88 -7.86 -16.43
C ASP A 96 7.72 -7.81 -15.15
N ALA A 97 7.86 -8.94 -14.43
CA ALA A 97 8.68 -9.00 -13.23
C ALA A 97 10.15 -8.65 -13.54
N ALA A 98 10.71 -9.21 -14.61
CA ALA A 98 12.07 -8.90 -15.05
C ALA A 98 12.19 -7.42 -15.49
N ARG A 99 11.15 -6.89 -16.15
CA ARG A 99 11.11 -5.48 -16.58
C ARG A 99 11.10 -4.52 -15.38
N LEU A 100 10.33 -4.83 -14.33
CA LEU A 100 10.34 -4.02 -13.11
C LEU A 100 11.71 -4.04 -12.43
N VAL A 101 12.34 -5.21 -12.35
CA VAL A 101 13.66 -5.37 -11.74
C VAL A 101 14.72 -4.59 -12.52
N ALA A 102 14.67 -4.58 -13.85
CA ALA A 102 15.63 -3.84 -14.68
C ALA A 102 15.64 -2.32 -14.41
N LEU A 103 14.54 -1.76 -13.91
CA LEU A 103 14.43 -0.34 -13.53
C LEU A 103 15.00 -0.04 -12.14
N LEU A 104 15.27 -1.07 -11.32
CA LEU A 104 15.91 -0.88 -10.02
C LEU A 104 17.39 -0.48 -10.20
N GLY A 105 17.88 0.35 -9.30
CA GLY A 105 19.19 0.98 -9.41
C GLY A 105 19.08 2.45 -9.81
N GLU A 106 18.15 2.80 -10.72
CA GLU A 106 17.70 4.17 -10.94
C GLU A 106 16.58 4.54 -9.96
N TYR A 107 15.71 3.55 -9.65
CA TYR A 107 14.60 3.69 -8.70
C TYR A 107 14.75 2.72 -7.54
N ASP A 108 14.31 3.14 -6.36
CA ASP A 108 14.36 2.34 -5.12
C ASP A 108 13.14 1.41 -4.98
N LEU A 109 12.01 1.83 -5.57
CA LEU A 109 10.77 1.06 -5.67
C LEU A 109 10.17 1.24 -7.06
N VAL A 110 9.86 0.15 -7.73
CA VAL A 110 9.12 0.12 -8.99
C VAL A 110 7.79 -0.59 -8.76
N VAL A 111 6.68 0.09 -9.06
CA VAL A 111 5.31 -0.41 -8.91
C VAL A 111 4.73 -0.66 -10.29
N GLY A 112 4.29 -1.89 -10.57
CA GLY A 112 3.53 -2.23 -11.77
C GLY A 112 2.13 -1.63 -11.68
N ALA A 113 1.89 -0.53 -12.40
CA ALA A 113 0.61 0.19 -12.39
C ALA A 113 -0.34 -0.37 -13.45
N ARG A 114 -1.50 -0.81 -13.02
CA ARG A 114 -2.55 -1.31 -13.93
C ARG A 114 -3.25 -0.14 -14.62
N SER A 115 -3.57 -0.31 -15.89
CA SER A 115 -4.38 0.67 -16.60
C SER A 115 -5.79 0.77 -15.97
N SER A 116 -6.38 1.97 -16.00
CA SER A 116 -7.73 2.21 -15.46
C SER A 116 -8.81 1.37 -16.17
N GLU A 117 -8.55 0.88 -17.38
CA GLU A 117 -9.47 0.08 -18.18
C GLU A 117 -9.58 -1.38 -17.71
N THR A 118 -8.55 -1.91 -17.05
CA THR A 118 -8.52 -3.29 -16.54
C THR A 118 -9.13 -3.44 -15.14
N GLN A 119 -9.61 -2.36 -14.52
CA GLN A 119 -10.23 -2.42 -13.19
C GLN A 119 -11.69 -2.91 -13.26
N ALA A 120 -11.96 -4.02 -12.59
CA ALA A 120 -13.12 -4.89 -12.80
C ALA A 120 -14.52 -4.34 -12.47
N THR A 121 -14.71 -3.16 -11.82
CA THR A 121 -16.04 -2.55 -11.55
C THR A 121 -15.96 -1.04 -11.34
N SER A 122 -17.02 -0.30 -11.78
CA SER A 122 -17.12 1.17 -11.65
C SER A 122 -16.95 1.68 -10.20
N ALA A 123 -17.50 0.97 -9.22
CA ALA A 123 -17.40 1.36 -7.82
C ALA A 123 -15.99 1.17 -7.24
N ARG A 124 -15.22 0.17 -7.71
CA ARG A 124 -13.82 -0.02 -7.35
C ARG A 124 -12.94 1.04 -8.00
N ARG A 125 -13.23 1.38 -9.27
CA ARG A 125 -12.55 2.46 -9.97
C ARG A 125 -12.67 3.75 -9.18
N LEU A 126 -13.89 4.18 -8.83
CA LEU A 126 -14.12 5.39 -8.03
C LEU A 126 -13.39 5.35 -6.68
N GLY A 127 -13.43 4.22 -5.95
CA GLY A 127 -12.70 4.07 -4.70
C GLY A 127 -11.19 4.18 -4.85
N ASN A 128 -10.63 3.55 -5.88
CA ASN A 128 -9.20 3.64 -6.18
C ASN A 128 -8.80 5.05 -6.62
N ASP A 129 -9.62 5.72 -7.44
CA ASP A 129 -9.36 7.09 -7.90
C ASP A 129 -9.32 8.07 -6.73
N VAL A 130 -10.26 7.96 -5.79
CA VAL A 130 -10.26 8.76 -4.55
C VAL A 130 -9.02 8.47 -3.70
N LEU A 131 -8.64 7.20 -3.57
CA LEU A 131 -7.45 6.81 -2.80
C LEU A 131 -6.16 7.32 -3.47
N ASN A 132 -6.05 7.17 -4.79
CA ASN A 132 -4.91 7.65 -5.57
C ASN A 132 -4.81 9.18 -5.51
N ALA A 133 -5.93 9.90 -5.66
CA ALA A 133 -5.97 11.36 -5.57
C ALA A 133 -5.55 11.86 -4.18
N LEU A 134 -6.06 11.23 -3.11
CA LEU A 134 -5.67 11.55 -1.74
C LEU A 134 -4.18 11.27 -1.50
N ALA A 135 -3.70 10.10 -1.93
CA ALA A 135 -2.30 9.74 -1.78
C ALA A 135 -1.40 10.69 -2.60
N GLY A 136 -1.82 11.07 -3.80
CA GLY A 136 -1.13 12.06 -4.63
C GLY A 136 -1.03 13.42 -3.95
N TYR A 137 -2.14 13.90 -3.37
CA TYR A 137 -2.16 15.13 -2.57
C TYR A 137 -1.21 15.06 -1.35
N LEU A 138 -1.21 13.94 -0.64
CA LEU A 138 -0.34 13.75 0.53
C LEU A 138 1.15 13.67 0.15
N ALA A 139 1.45 12.99 -0.96
CA ALA A 139 2.82 12.76 -1.45
C ALA A 139 3.34 13.86 -2.40
N GLU A 140 2.49 14.81 -2.80
CA GLU A 140 2.80 15.87 -3.78
C GLU A 140 3.29 15.32 -5.13
N ARG A 141 2.79 14.16 -5.52
CA ARG A 141 3.13 13.44 -6.76
C ARG A 141 1.92 12.70 -7.31
N GLU A 142 1.89 12.53 -8.63
CA GLU A 142 0.90 11.68 -9.28
C GLU A 142 1.13 10.21 -8.90
N ILE A 143 0.06 9.54 -8.47
CA ILE A 143 0.07 8.12 -8.10
C ILE A 143 -0.99 7.40 -8.95
N PRO A 144 -0.57 6.71 -10.03
CA PRO A 144 -1.50 6.03 -10.94
C PRO A 144 -2.22 4.83 -10.31
N ASP A 145 -1.51 4.01 -9.55
CA ASP A 145 -2.06 2.82 -8.87
C ASP A 145 -1.37 2.57 -7.52
N LEU A 146 -2.02 3.04 -6.46
CA LEU A 146 -1.54 2.87 -5.09
C LEU A 146 -1.74 1.44 -4.56
N THR A 147 -2.70 0.72 -5.14
CA THR A 147 -3.19 -0.57 -4.61
C THR A 147 -2.53 -1.79 -5.26
N SER A 148 -1.71 -1.59 -6.29
CA SER A 148 -1.02 -2.69 -6.95
C SER A 148 -0.12 -3.48 -6.00
N GLY A 149 -0.31 -4.80 -5.92
CA GLY A 149 0.57 -5.74 -5.21
C GLY A 149 1.86 -6.03 -5.95
N PHE A 150 1.88 -5.80 -7.27
CA PHE A 150 3.00 -6.08 -8.14
C PHE A 150 4.07 -4.99 -8.05
N ARG A 151 5.22 -5.32 -7.47
CA ARG A 151 6.28 -4.35 -7.21
C ARG A 151 7.66 -4.97 -7.08
N ALA A 152 8.68 -4.22 -7.42
CA ALA A 152 10.06 -4.58 -7.19
C ALA A 152 10.75 -3.50 -6.34
N ALA A 153 11.66 -3.89 -5.45
CA ALA A 153 12.39 -2.97 -4.60
C ALA A 153 13.71 -3.56 -4.10
N ARG A 154 14.58 -2.71 -3.58
CA ARG A 154 15.74 -3.16 -2.81
C ARG A 154 15.25 -3.76 -1.49
N ARG A 155 15.70 -4.98 -1.20
CA ARG A 155 15.24 -5.76 -0.03
C ARG A 155 15.46 -5.00 1.30
N ASP A 156 16.63 -4.42 1.48
CA ASP A 156 16.99 -3.72 2.71
C ASP A 156 16.06 -2.52 2.99
N TYR A 157 15.67 -1.79 1.95
CA TYR A 157 14.74 -0.67 2.10
C TYR A 157 13.33 -1.13 2.48
N VAL A 158 12.88 -2.29 1.97
CA VAL A 158 11.60 -2.86 2.41
C VAL A 158 11.66 -3.33 3.86
N LEU A 159 12.79 -3.90 4.29
CA LEU A 159 13.00 -4.32 5.67
C LEU A 159 12.91 -3.16 6.67
N GLU A 160 13.38 -1.96 6.31
CA GLU A 160 13.24 -0.75 7.14
C GLU A 160 11.78 -0.49 7.52
N PHE A 161 10.85 -0.64 6.57
CA PHE A 161 9.44 -0.33 6.75
C PHE A 161 8.57 -1.53 7.11
N LEU A 162 9.16 -2.72 7.25
CA LEU A 162 8.40 -3.96 7.42
C LEU A 162 7.52 -3.93 8.68
N HIS A 163 7.95 -3.23 9.72
CA HIS A 163 7.22 -3.04 10.97
C HIS A 163 5.96 -2.16 10.82
N LEU A 164 5.92 -1.28 9.81
CA LEU A 164 4.77 -0.41 9.50
C LEU A 164 3.70 -1.12 8.69
N LEU A 165 4.09 -2.20 7.97
CA LEU A 165 3.19 -2.89 7.05
C LEU A 165 2.10 -3.64 7.82
N PRO A 166 0.81 -3.44 7.47
CA PRO A 166 -0.29 -4.19 8.05
C PRO A 166 -0.27 -5.65 7.58
N ASN A 167 -1.01 -6.52 8.25
CA ASN A 167 -1.13 -7.92 7.83
C ASN A 167 -2.12 -8.12 6.66
N GLY A 168 -3.00 -7.14 6.40
CA GLY A 168 -4.04 -7.22 5.38
C GLY A 168 -3.69 -6.53 4.06
N PHE A 169 -4.73 -6.20 3.29
CA PHE A 169 -4.63 -5.69 1.91
C PHE A 169 -4.01 -4.29 1.74
N SER A 170 -3.87 -3.49 2.80
CA SER A 170 -3.28 -2.14 2.68
C SER A 170 -1.75 -2.13 2.66
N THR A 171 -1.10 -3.28 2.61
CA THR A 171 0.37 -3.40 2.50
C THR A 171 0.94 -2.66 1.29
N PRO A 172 0.39 -2.79 0.07
CA PRO A 172 0.84 -2.04 -1.09
C PRO A 172 0.82 -0.52 -0.87
N THR A 173 -0.31 0.00 -0.42
CA THR A 173 -0.50 1.42 -0.11
C THR A 173 0.52 1.93 0.91
N THR A 174 0.68 1.19 2.02
CA THR A 174 1.60 1.57 3.10
C THR A 174 3.05 1.57 2.61
N THR A 175 3.47 0.58 1.82
CA THR A 175 4.82 0.50 1.27
C THR A 175 5.12 1.69 0.36
N THR A 176 4.25 1.96 -0.62
CA THR A 176 4.46 3.07 -1.58
C THR A 176 4.60 4.40 -0.86
N LEU A 177 3.69 4.69 0.08
CA LEU A 177 3.73 5.95 0.82
C LEU A 177 4.94 6.03 1.76
N ALA A 178 5.35 4.91 2.39
CA ALA A 178 6.55 4.88 3.22
C ALA A 178 7.80 5.27 2.41
N PHE A 179 7.98 4.68 1.23
CA PHE A 179 9.09 5.01 0.34
C PHE A 179 9.06 6.49 -0.08
N LEU A 180 7.90 7.00 -0.52
CA LEU A 180 7.76 8.40 -0.91
C LEU A 180 8.08 9.37 0.24
N ARG A 181 7.59 9.08 1.45
CA ARG A 181 7.83 9.94 2.61
C ARG A 181 9.29 9.90 3.09
N ALA A 182 9.95 8.78 2.94
CA ALA A 182 11.37 8.64 3.27
C ALA A 182 12.31 9.25 2.21
N GLY A 183 11.75 9.78 1.11
CA GLY A 183 12.52 10.43 0.04
C GLY A 183 13.14 9.45 -0.95
N TYR A 184 12.68 8.20 -0.98
CA TYR A 184 13.11 7.22 -1.97
C TYR A 184 12.49 7.50 -3.35
N ASN A 185 13.21 7.10 -4.41
CA ASN A 185 12.74 7.24 -5.78
C ASN A 185 11.76 6.12 -6.13
N VAL A 186 10.49 6.51 -6.38
CA VAL A 186 9.43 5.57 -6.75
C VAL A 186 9.03 5.77 -8.21
N ARG A 187 9.00 4.68 -8.97
CA ARG A 187 8.52 4.62 -10.35
C ARG A 187 7.23 3.82 -10.44
N PHE A 188 6.27 4.31 -11.21
CA PHE A 188 5.09 3.57 -11.63
C PHE A 188 5.27 3.15 -13.09
N GLU A 189 5.36 1.85 -13.33
CA GLU A 189 5.55 1.29 -14.66
C GLU A 189 4.26 0.65 -15.15
N PRO A 190 3.71 1.06 -16.30
CA PRO A 190 2.48 0.47 -16.83
C PRO A 190 2.63 -1.03 -17.07
N VAL A 191 1.68 -1.82 -16.55
CA VAL A 191 1.59 -3.26 -16.75
C VAL A 191 0.19 -3.66 -17.17
N GLU A 192 0.10 -4.69 -17.99
CA GLU A 192 -1.17 -5.29 -18.36
C GLU A 192 -1.55 -6.37 -17.35
N ALA A 193 -2.72 -6.20 -16.72
CA ALA A 193 -3.27 -7.23 -15.84
C ALA A 193 -4.30 -8.07 -16.60
N ARG A 194 -4.13 -9.40 -16.58
CA ARG A 194 -5.11 -10.34 -17.11
C ARG A 194 -6.36 -10.37 -16.21
N GLN A 195 -7.50 -10.71 -16.80
CA GLN A 195 -8.71 -10.94 -16.00
C GLN A 195 -8.50 -12.15 -15.09
N ARG A 196 -8.88 -12.01 -13.82
CA ARG A 196 -8.74 -13.05 -12.82
C ARG A 196 -9.60 -14.26 -13.15
N SER A 197 -9.02 -15.47 -13.11
CA SER A 197 -9.72 -16.74 -13.27
C SER A 197 -10.47 -17.15 -11.99
N GLY A 198 -11.21 -16.24 -11.31
CA GLY A 198 -11.89 -16.57 -10.07
C GLY A 198 -12.77 -15.45 -9.52
N GLN A 199 -13.64 -15.78 -8.55
CA GLN A 199 -14.51 -14.80 -7.91
C GLN A 199 -13.72 -13.90 -6.93
N SER A 200 -13.93 -12.60 -7.04
CA SER A 200 -13.35 -11.64 -6.10
C SER A 200 -13.90 -11.83 -4.68
N LYS A 201 -13.02 -12.03 -3.72
CA LYS A 201 -13.35 -12.21 -2.29
C LYS A 201 -13.78 -10.92 -1.58
N ILE A 202 -13.80 -9.77 -2.26
CA ILE A 202 -14.13 -8.46 -1.66
C ILE A 202 -15.64 -8.19 -1.80
N ARG A 203 -16.34 -7.98 -0.68
CA ARG A 203 -17.76 -7.60 -0.62
C ARG A 203 -17.89 -6.08 -0.46
N LEU A 204 -18.39 -5.38 -1.50
CA LEU A 204 -18.46 -3.92 -1.55
C LEU A 204 -19.28 -3.26 -0.44
N ALA A 205 -20.38 -3.88 0.00
CA ALA A 205 -21.30 -3.27 0.96
C ALA A 205 -20.77 -3.25 2.41
N SER A 206 -19.91 -4.22 2.82
CA SER A 206 -19.28 -4.22 4.15
C SER A 206 -17.96 -3.44 4.19
N ASP A 207 -17.46 -3.00 3.04
CA ASP A 207 -16.10 -2.49 2.91
C ASP A 207 -16.00 -0.96 2.93
N GLY A 208 -17.13 -0.22 2.88
CA GLY A 208 -17.12 1.24 2.96
C GLY A 208 -16.51 1.78 4.27
N ALA A 209 -16.86 1.18 5.41
CA ALA A 209 -16.25 1.53 6.69
C ALA A 209 -14.76 1.15 6.75
N LYS A 210 -14.38 0.01 6.20
CA LYS A 210 -12.99 -0.41 6.10
C LYS A 210 -12.19 0.51 5.18
N PHE A 211 -12.77 0.92 4.06
CA PHE A 211 -12.15 1.87 3.14
C PHE A 211 -11.90 3.22 3.82
N PHE A 212 -12.91 3.75 4.53
CA PHE A 212 -12.75 4.97 5.32
C PHE A 212 -11.66 4.85 6.39
N LEU A 213 -11.60 3.71 7.09
CA LEU A 213 -10.52 3.44 8.05
C LEU A 213 -9.14 3.36 7.40
N ILE A 214 -9.04 2.82 6.18
CA ILE A 214 -7.78 2.81 5.41
C ILE A 214 -7.38 4.25 5.08
N LEU A 215 -8.32 5.09 4.60
CA LEU A 215 -8.07 6.50 4.33
C LEU A 215 -7.58 7.24 5.57
N LEU A 216 -8.29 7.11 6.70
CA LEU A 216 -7.89 7.72 7.98
C LEU A 216 -6.50 7.24 8.41
N LYS A 217 -6.22 5.95 8.27
CA LYS A 217 -4.92 5.38 8.62
C LYS A 217 -3.80 5.93 7.73
N VAL A 218 -4.03 6.03 6.43
CA VAL A 218 -3.09 6.63 5.48
C VAL A 218 -2.81 8.08 5.86
N ILE A 219 -3.84 8.88 6.09
CA ILE A 219 -3.74 10.28 6.49
C ILE A 219 -2.91 10.42 7.78
N THR A 220 -3.30 9.67 8.83
CA THR A 220 -2.69 9.79 10.18
C THR A 220 -1.25 9.31 10.22
N ILE A 221 -0.87 8.38 9.33
CA ILE A 221 0.50 7.86 9.28
C ILE A 221 1.42 8.77 8.46
N PHE A 222 0.91 9.38 7.37
CA PHE A 222 1.79 10.02 6.39
C PHE A 222 1.84 11.54 6.44
N SER A 223 0.74 12.24 6.64
CA SER A 223 0.71 13.72 6.67
C SER A 223 -0.55 14.23 7.36
N PRO A 224 -0.69 14.00 8.67
CA PRO A 224 -1.88 14.43 9.41
C PRO A 224 -2.13 15.93 9.30
N LEU A 225 -1.12 16.78 9.36
CA LEU A 225 -1.30 18.25 9.27
C LEU A 225 -1.99 18.69 7.98
N LYS A 226 -1.74 18.05 6.83
CA LYS A 226 -2.38 18.38 5.56
C LYS A 226 -3.91 18.27 5.59
N ILE A 227 -4.46 17.49 6.51
CA ILE A 227 -5.89 17.30 6.70
C ILE A 227 -6.40 18.08 7.93
N PHE A 228 -5.69 18.03 9.04
CA PHE A 228 -6.14 18.66 10.28
C PHE A 228 -6.08 20.20 10.19
N VAL A 229 -5.09 20.79 9.52
CA VAL A 229 -4.99 22.26 9.37
C VAL A 229 -6.17 22.87 8.58
N PRO A 230 -6.57 22.37 7.39
CA PRO A 230 -7.74 22.88 6.71
C PRO A 230 -9.04 22.77 7.50
N ILE A 231 -9.24 21.64 8.21
CA ILE A 231 -10.43 21.44 9.06
C ILE A 231 -10.45 22.45 10.22
N SER A 232 -9.31 22.59 10.90
CA SER A 232 -9.13 23.56 11.99
C SER A 232 -9.36 24.99 11.50
N ALA A 233 -8.76 25.38 10.38
CA ALA A 233 -8.92 26.70 9.80
C ALA A 233 -10.38 27.00 9.41
N ALA A 234 -11.07 26.02 8.81
CA ALA A 234 -12.49 26.17 8.48
C ALA A 234 -13.36 26.36 9.73
N ALA A 235 -13.14 25.53 10.76
CA ALA A 235 -13.87 25.66 12.03
C ALA A 235 -13.56 26.99 12.72
N PHE A 236 -12.32 27.45 12.68
CA PHE A 236 -11.90 28.75 13.23
C PHE A 236 -12.60 29.90 12.51
N LEU A 237 -12.56 29.92 11.17
CA LEU A 237 -13.21 30.96 10.37
C LEU A 237 -14.72 31.00 10.60
N LEU A 238 -15.38 29.83 10.64
CA LEU A 238 -16.81 29.73 10.95
C LEU A 238 -17.12 30.27 12.35
N GLY A 239 -16.30 29.94 13.34
CA GLY A 239 -16.44 30.41 14.72
C GLY A 239 -16.29 31.94 14.81
N VAL A 240 -15.30 32.50 14.14
CA VAL A 240 -15.06 33.95 14.09
C VAL A 240 -16.21 34.65 13.40
N VAL A 241 -16.60 34.23 12.18
CA VAL A 241 -17.69 34.86 11.41
C VAL A 241 -19.01 34.80 12.18
N TYR A 242 -19.35 33.65 12.76
CA TYR A 242 -20.56 33.48 13.54
C TYR A 242 -20.53 34.34 14.81
N GLY A 243 -19.39 34.38 15.50
CA GLY A 243 -19.22 35.18 16.72
C GLY A 243 -19.35 36.66 16.44
N VAL A 244 -18.63 37.19 15.43
CA VAL A 244 -18.69 38.59 15.01
C VAL A 244 -20.10 38.97 14.60
N TRP A 245 -20.76 38.17 13.75
CA TRP A 245 -22.13 38.46 13.31
C TRP A 245 -23.10 38.54 14.49
N THR A 246 -23.03 37.62 15.44
CA THR A 246 -23.94 37.60 16.58
C THR A 246 -23.68 38.77 17.55
N VAL A 247 -22.41 39.16 17.74
CA VAL A 247 -22.07 40.34 18.55
C VAL A 247 -22.67 41.61 17.95
N PHE A 248 -22.63 41.78 16.63
CA PHE A 248 -23.26 42.93 15.96
C PHE A 248 -24.79 42.95 16.12
N GLN A 249 -25.47 41.79 16.16
CA GLN A 249 -26.92 41.73 16.30
C GLN A 249 -27.43 41.77 17.75
N SER A 250 -26.71 41.17 18.68
CA SER A 250 -27.22 40.93 20.04
C SER A 250 -26.29 41.42 21.15
N SER A 251 -25.13 41.99 20.79
CA SER A 251 -24.08 42.40 21.75
C SER A 251 -23.63 41.28 22.72
N ARG A 252 -23.79 40.02 22.33
CA ARG A 252 -23.43 38.86 23.13
C ARG A 252 -22.59 37.89 22.31
N ILE A 253 -21.62 37.26 22.95
CA ILE A 253 -20.83 36.15 22.35
C ILE A 253 -21.64 34.88 22.46
N PRO A 254 -22.01 34.20 21.37
CA PRO A 254 -22.75 32.96 21.43
C PRO A 254 -21.87 31.80 21.85
N ASN A 255 -22.39 30.90 22.71
CA ASN A 255 -21.66 29.70 23.15
C ASN A 255 -21.22 28.83 21.96
N GLY A 256 -21.99 28.81 20.86
CA GLY A 256 -21.64 28.07 19.64
C GLY A 256 -20.36 28.58 18.97
N ALA A 257 -20.11 29.90 18.98
CA ALA A 257 -18.85 30.44 18.46
C ALA A 257 -17.65 30.03 19.31
N VAL A 258 -17.82 30.10 20.64
CA VAL A 258 -16.76 29.66 21.57
C VAL A 258 -16.45 28.16 21.38
N LEU A 259 -17.48 27.31 21.24
CA LEU A 259 -17.30 25.88 20.98
C LEU A 259 -16.59 25.62 19.66
N LEU A 260 -16.93 26.33 18.59
CA LEU A 260 -16.23 26.19 17.29
C LEU A 260 -14.77 26.61 17.38
N LEU A 261 -14.45 27.70 18.07
CA LEU A 261 -13.08 28.15 18.26
C LEU A 261 -12.27 27.14 19.12
N MET A 262 -12.85 26.64 20.21
CA MET A 262 -12.22 25.60 21.02
C MET A 262 -11.99 24.32 20.21
N PHE A 263 -12.99 23.87 19.43
CA PHE A 263 -12.87 22.74 18.55
C PHE A 263 -11.73 22.93 17.53
N ALA A 264 -11.64 24.13 16.92
CA ALA A 264 -10.55 24.43 15.98
C ALA A 264 -9.16 24.30 16.63
N VAL A 265 -8.99 24.84 17.84
CA VAL A 265 -7.71 24.74 18.58
C VAL A 265 -7.38 23.28 18.91
N VAL A 266 -8.36 22.51 19.41
CA VAL A 266 -8.15 21.09 19.74
C VAL A 266 -7.78 20.30 18.50
N VAL A 267 -8.47 20.48 17.38
CA VAL A 267 -8.18 19.79 16.11
C VAL A 267 -6.78 20.14 15.61
N PHE A 268 -6.38 21.40 15.70
CA PHE A 268 -5.04 21.83 15.33
C PHE A 268 -3.97 21.15 16.18
N LEU A 269 -4.11 21.17 17.51
CA LEU A 269 -3.16 20.54 18.43
C LEU A 269 -3.06 19.02 18.22
N VAL A 270 -4.19 18.35 18.01
CA VAL A 270 -4.21 16.91 17.67
C VAL A 270 -3.46 16.66 16.36
N GLY A 271 -3.67 17.51 15.34
CA GLY A 271 -2.95 17.43 14.07
C GLY A 271 -1.44 17.57 14.26
N LEU A 272 -1.03 18.53 15.09
CA LEU A 272 0.38 18.82 15.38
C LEU A 272 1.08 17.66 16.10
N VAL A 273 0.42 17.09 17.12
CA VAL A 273 0.95 15.90 17.85
C VAL A 273 0.99 14.68 16.91
N SER A 274 -0.04 14.48 16.10
CA SER A 274 -0.07 13.39 15.13
C SER A 274 1.06 13.48 14.11
N GLU A 275 1.41 14.71 13.64
CA GLU A 275 2.54 14.93 12.72
C GLU A 275 3.88 14.59 13.38
N GLN A 276 4.08 14.96 14.64
CA GLN A 276 5.30 14.60 15.37
C GLN A 276 5.44 13.07 15.52
N ILE A 277 4.35 12.38 15.86
CA ILE A 277 4.32 10.91 15.94
C ILE A 277 4.62 10.29 14.57
N ALA A 278 4.01 10.82 13.49
CA ALA A 278 4.27 10.34 12.13
C ALA A 278 5.76 10.53 11.77
N THR A 279 6.32 11.70 12.02
CA THR A 279 7.74 11.98 11.75
C THR A 279 8.68 11.05 12.49
N LEU A 280 8.45 10.80 13.78
CA LEU A 280 9.26 9.87 14.58
C LEU A 280 9.22 8.42 14.04
N ARG A 281 8.10 7.98 13.46
CA ARG A 281 8.00 6.64 12.88
C ARG A 281 8.85 6.43 11.63
N PHE A 282 9.13 7.50 10.88
CA PHE A 282 9.93 7.46 9.66
C PHE A 282 11.39 7.89 9.87
N GLN A 283 11.75 8.34 11.06
CA GLN A 283 13.14 8.54 11.47
C GLN A 283 13.74 7.18 11.83
N SER A 284 13.91 6.29 10.85
CA SER A 284 14.80 5.13 11.02
C SER A 284 16.25 5.64 10.94
N PRO A 285 17.17 5.25 11.85
CA PRO A 285 18.55 5.59 11.67
C PRO A 285 19.04 4.94 10.37
N ARG A 286 19.36 5.74 9.35
CA ARG A 286 20.17 5.28 8.23
C ARG A 286 21.41 4.63 8.85
N ARG A 287 21.56 3.35 8.69
CA ARG A 287 22.86 2.71 8.83
C ARG A 287 23.63 3.12 7.56
N ASP A 288 24.53 4.09 7.73
CA ASP A 288 25.53 4.44 6.75
C ASP A 288 26.43 3.24 6.46
#